data_1b9084a42aea25386d0df596773abf58
#
_entry.id   1b9084a42aea25386d0df596773abf58
#
_cell.length_a   1.000
_cell.length_b   1.000
_cell.length_c   1.000
_cell.angle_alpha   90.00
_cell.angle_beta   90.00
_cell.angle_gamma   90.00
#
_symmetry.space_group_name_H-M   'P 1'
#
loop_
_entity.id
_entity.type
_entity.pdbx_description
1 polymer ?
#
loop_
_entity_poly.entity_id
_entity_poly.type
_entity_poly.pdbx_seq_one_letter_code
_entity_poly.pdbx_strand_id
1 'polypeptide(L)'
;MSEPDAPRPPSDSPPPAGNDLEARLDDLVAEALDRLETEGEPGLERLLADLPAREADLAARVRRRVETLRGGGLLEAPQRPLPLEIPEKLGEFRLVRCLGSGGMGVVYLAEQERPRRLVALKMLLPAHLFFPHARERFRREVEIVARLNHPGIVPIYTVGEDQGLPYFAMECVEGCSLAEVLRAARGRDPSELSGSDLRALVRQVLHHQEREAGMASAAAPSAPDGPDDVFAARVFSGTWADASLRLLEQVGDALAHAHARGVLHRDVKPSNVMVRADGRAQLVDFGLAQLQGSSKITRSGANPGSLPYMAPEQLDATRGEPDVRTDVYALGVTLYELLTLRSAFDAPSRETTARRILDGDAAPLRKVQPRLPRDFATACAQAMDPEPARRYATAAEFARDLEAAREGRPIAARPPSLVHSLWRQARRHPVRTAVA
;
A
#
# COMPACT_ATOMS: atom_id res chain seq x y z
N MET A 1 47.00 -48.12 28.77
CA MET A 1 47.67 -47.07 27.96
C MET A 1 46.86 -46.93 26.71
N SER A 2 45.97 -45.99 26.70
CA SER A 2 45.07 -45.68 25.57
C SER A 2 45.48 -44.32 25.04
N GLU A 3 45.78 -44.24 23.74
CA GLU A 3 46.15 -43.02 23.03
C GLU A 3 44.96 -42.04 22.96
N PRO A 4 45.18 -40.72 23.00
CA PRO A 4 44.15 -39.73 22.85
C PRO A 4 43.79 -39.48 21.38
N ASP A 5 42.50 -39.45 21.13
CA ASP A 5 41.81 -39.19 19.87
C ASP A 5 42.19 -37.80 19.31
N ALA A 6 42.62 -37.74 18.07
CA ALA A 6 42.94 -36.49 17.39
C ALA A 6 41.67 -35.78 16.86
N PRO A 7 41.60 -34.45 16.88
CA PRO A 7 40.43 -33.72 16.37
C PRO A 7 40.31 -33.81 14.84
N ARG A 8 39.12 -34.15 14.36
CA ARG A 8 38.74 -34.12 12.95
C ARG A 8 38.80 -32.68 12.39
N PRO A 9 39.29 -32.50 11.15
CA PRO A 9 39.24 -31.21 10.49
C PRO A 9 37.78 -30.80 10.19
N PRO A 10 37.47 -29.45 10.12
CA PRO A 10 36.13 -28.97 9.82
C PRO A 10 35.71 -29.38 8.40
N SER A 11 34.48 -29.84 8.26
CA SER A 11 33.85 -30.25 7.02
C SER A 11 33.81 -29.09 6.02
N ASP A 12 34.52 -29.24 4.89
CA ASP A 12 34.32 -28.38 3.70
C ASP A 12 32.88 -28.56 3.19
N SER A 13 32.02 -27.58 3.45
CA SER A 13 30.77 -27.47 2.76
C SER A 13 31.01 -27.02 1.33
N PRO A 14 30.35 -27.60 0.31
CA PRO A 14 30.51 -27.18 -1.08
C PRO A 14 30.13 -25.72 -1.29
N PRO A 15 30.75 -25.00 -2.25
CA PRO A 15 30.39 -23.61 -2.53
C PRO A 15 28.92 -23.52 -2.98
N PRO A 16 28.19 -22.44 -2.61
CA PRO A 16 26.82 -22.26 -2.96
C PRO A 16 26.62 -22.25 -4.48
N ALA A 17 25.53 -22.84 -4.94
CA ALA A 17 25.13 -22.84 -6.35
C ALA A 17 24.98 -21.41 -6.87
N GLY A 18 25.26 -21.15 -8.15
CA GLY A 18 25.35 -19.80 -8.73
C GLY A 18 24.16 -18.86 -8.45
N ASN A 19 22.94 -19.38 -8.21
CA ASN A 19 21.76 -18.61 -7.83
C ASN A 19 21.85 -18.01 -6.40
N ASP A 20 22.51 -18.70 -5.47
CA ASP A 20 22.68 -18.20 -4.08
C ASP A 20 23.69 -17.04 -4.02
N LEU A 21 24.69 -17.05 -4.91
CA LEU A 21 25.71 -15.99 -4.95
C LEU A 21 25.15 -14.67 -5.50
N GLU A 22 24.30 -14.72 -6.51
CA GLU A 22 23.64 -13.53 -7.09
C GLU A 22 22.62 -12.95 -6.10
N ALA A 23 21.82 -13.77 -5.43
CA ALA A 23 20.91 -13.33 -4.39
C ALA A 23 21.64 -12.62 -3.24
N ARG A 24 22.79 -13.18 -2.81
CA ARG A 24 23.62 -12.58 -1.77
C ARG A 24 24.30 -11.28 -2.20
N LEU A 25 24.67 -11.15 -3.48
CA LEU A 25 25.20 -9.90 -4.05
C LEU A 25 24.13 -8.81 -4.02
N ASP A 26 22.89 -9.12 -4.42
CA ASP A 26 21.79 -8.17 -4.42
C ASP A 26 21.43 -7.70 -2.99
N ASP A 27 21.46 -8.61 -2.02
CA ASP A 27 21.26 -8.27 -0.59
C ASP A 27 22.35 -7.31 -0.08
N LEU A 28 23.60 -7.57 -0.40
CA LEU A 28 24.73 -6.73 0.01
C LEU A 28 24.73 -5.37 -0.70
N VAL A 29 24.33 -5.31 -1.96
CA VAL A 29 24.17 -4.03 -2.67
C VAL A 29 23.05 -3.20 -2.03
N ALA A 30 21.94 -3.81 -1.67
CA ALA A 30 20.83 -3.12 -0.99
C ALA A 30 21.29 -2.58 0.38
N GLU A 31 22.05 -3.35 1.17
CA GLU A 31 22.62 -2.92 2.44
C GLU A 31 23.67 -1.80 2.26
N ALA A 32 24.50 -1.91 1.23
CA ALA A 32 25.49 -0.89 0.88
C ALA A 32 24.84 0.47 0.55
N LEU A 33 23.72 0.45 -0.18
CA LEU A 33 22.97 1.65 -0.52
C LEU A 33 22.32 2.28 0.72
N ASP A 34 21.76 1.46 1.61
CA ASP A 34 21.17 1.93 2.89
C ASP A 34 22.24 2.58 3.79
N ARG A 35 23.42 1.95 3.92
CA ARG A 35 24.52 2.49 4.68
C ARG A 35 25.10 3.77 4.08
N LEU A 36 25.11 3.84 2.76
CA LEU A 36 25.57 5.04 2.06
C LEU A 36 24.61 6.23 2.29
N GLU A 37 23.30 5.96 2.30
CA GLU A 37 22.27 6.98 2.54
C GLU A 37 22.24 7.45 4.01
N THR A 38 22.44 6.54 4.97
CA THR A 38 22.33 6.84 6.40
C THR A 38 23.60 7.30 7.04
N GLU A 39 24.76 6.76 6.63
CA GLU A 39 26.06 6.95 7.26
C GLU A 39 27.12 7.50 6.29
N GLY A 40 26.77 7.70 5.01
CA GLY A 40 27.67 8.17 3.97
C GLY A 40 28.75 7.12 3.59
N GLU A 41 29.84 7.59 2.95
CA GLU A 41 30.99 6.74 2.58
C GLU A 41 31.56 5.89 3.71
N PRO A 42 31.70 6.41 4.95
CA PRO A 42 32.20 5.60 6.06
C PRO A 42 31.32 4.38 6.38
N GLY A 43 30.00 4.45 6.11
CA GLY A 43 29.09 3.32 6.29
C GLY A 43 29.31 2.23 5.27
N LEU A 44 29.49 2.60 3.99
CA LEU A 44 29.81 1.68 2.91
C LEU A 44 31.15 0.96 3.16
N GLU A 45 32.19 1.73 3.52
CA GLU A 45 33.52 1.14 3.75
C GLU A 45 33.52 0.17 4.94
N ARG A 46 32.77 0.47 6.02
CA ARG A 46 32.58 -0.46 7.13
C ARG A 46 31.89 -1.74 6.72
N LEU A 47 30.80 -1.65 5.95
CA LEU A 47 30.09 -2.83 5.45
C LEU A 47 31.02 -3.73 4.61
N LEU A 48 31.83 -3.12 3.71
CA LEU A 48 32.73 -3.88 2.85
C LEU A 48 33.91 -4.49 3.64
N ALA A 49 34.37 -3.82 4.71
CA ALA A 49 35.44 -4.32 5.58
C ALA A 49 34.98 -5.45 6.51
N ASP A 50 33.70 -5.47 6.89
CA ASP A 50 33.12 -6.51 7.75
C ASP A 50 32.85 -7.83 7.02
N LEU A 51 32.97 -7.85 5.66
CA LEU A 51 32.83 -9.07 4.89
C LEU A 51 34.03 -10.01 5.10
N PRO A 52 33.78 -11.32 5.26
CA PRO A 52 34.87 -12.30 5.43
C PRO A 52 35.87 -12.26 4.24
N ALA A 53 37.15 -12.46 4.51
CA ALA A 53 38.20 -12.46 3.47
C ALA A 53 37.94 -13.40 2.29
N ARG A 54 37.19 -14.50 2.52
CA ARG A 54 36.74 -15.44 1.46
C ARG A 54 35.68 -14.82 0.54
N GLU A 55 35.09 -13.70 0.90
CA GLU A 55 34.06 -12.97 0.13
C GLU A 55 34.62 -11.68 -0.49
N ALA A 56 35.94 -11.51 -0.59
CA ALA A 56 36.58 -10.32 -1.15
C ALA A 56 36.14 -10.03 -2.60
N ASP A 57 35.87 -11.05 -3.41
CA ASP A 57 35.33 -10.90 -4.76
C ASP A 57 33.91 -10.31 -4.72
N LEU A 58 33.11 -10.74 -3.74
CA LEU A 58 31.77 -10.23 -3.53
C LEU A 58 31.77 -8.75 -3.08
N ALA A 59 32.71 -8.39 -2.21
CA ALA A 59 32.92 -6.98 -1.81
C ALA A 59 33.31 -6.10 -3.01
N ALA A 60 34.21 -6.60 -3.90
CA ALA A 60 34.60 -5.89 -5.11
C ALA A 60 33.42 -5.73 -6.10
N ARG A 61 32.57 -6.74 -6.22
CA ARG A 61 31.34 -6.69 -7.03
C ARG A 61 30.31 -5.72 -6.46
N VAL A 62 30.11 -5.69 -5.16
CA VAL A 62 29.25 -4.71 -4.46
C VAL A 62 29.74 -3.29 -4.73
N ARG A 63 31.04 -3.02 -4.50
CA ARG A 63 31.66 -1.71 -4.77
C ARG A 63 31.45 -1.27 -6.22
N ARG A 64 31.75 -2.12 -7.18
CA ARG A 64 31.57 -1.83 -8.61
C ARG A 64 30.13 -1.54 -8.96
N ARG A 65 29.17 -2.25 -8.35
CA ARG A 65 27.75 -2.03 -8.56
C ARG A 65 27.31 -0.67 -8.00
N VAL A 66 27.78 -0.31 -6.80
CA VAL A 66 27.55 1.00 -6.17
C VAL A 66 28.16 2.14 -6.99
N GLU A 67 29.39 1.98 -7.49
CA GLU A 67 30.04 2.96 -8.36
C GLU A 67 29.30 3.14 -9.70
N THR A 68 28.80 2.05 -10.29
CA THR A 68 27.97 2.11 -11.51
C THR A 68 26.69 2.91 -11.25
N LEU A 69 26.06 2.73 -10.09
CA LEU A 69 24.87 3.47 -9.67
C LEU A 69 25.18 4.96 -9.47
N ARG A 70 26.36 5.30 -8.94
CA ARG A 70 26.84 6.70 -8.83
C ARG A 70 27.12 7.32 -10.19
N GLY A 71 27.84 6.64 -11.03
CA GLY A 71 28.18 7.13 -12.37
C GLY A 71 26.94 7.36 -13.24
N GLY A 72 25.85 6.66 -12.94
CA GLY A 72 24.53 6.87 -13.54
C GLY A 72 23.68 7.98 -12.87
N GLY A 73 24.20 8.72 -11.89
CA GLY A 73 23.44 9.77 -11.18
C GLY A 73 22.33 9.26 -10.24
N LEU A 74 22.43 8.00 -9.79
CA LEU A 74 21.35 7.27 -9.13
C LEU A 74 21.45 7.27 -7.59
N LEU A 75 22.55 7.77 -7.04
CA LEU A 75 22.85 7.77 -5.59
C LEU A 75 22.78 9.17 -4.94
N GLU A 76 22.61 10.22 -5.70
CA GLU A 76 22.23 11.50 -5.14
C GLU A 76 20.71 11.49 -4.97
N ALA A 77 20.26 11.51 -3.70
CA ALA A 77 18.84 11.71 -3.42
C ALA A 77 18.39 13.02 -4.09
N PRO A 78 17.49 13.00 -5.07
CA PRO A 78 17.10 14.21 -5.75
C PRO A 78 16.29 15.06 -4.77
N GLN A 79 16.93 16.11 -4.23
CA GLN A 79 16.22 17.25 -3.62
C GLN A 79 15.44 18.07 -4.68
N ARG A 80 15.44 17.61 -5.91
CA ARG A 80 14.59 18.09 -7.02
C ARG A 80 14.11 16.88 -7.80
N PRO A 81 12.83 16.88 -8.25
CA PRO A 81 12.41 15.88 -9.22
C PRO A 81 13.41 15.91 -10.36
N LEU A 82 14.00 14.76 -10.67
CA LEU A 82 14.85 14.62 -11.87
C LEU A 82 14.06 15.21 -13.02
N PRO A 83 14.63 16.11 -13.82
CA PRO A 83 14.16 16.36 -15.15
C PRO A 83 14.60 15.14 -15.98
N LEU A 84 13.91 13.99 -15.80
CA LEU A 84 13.70 13.12 -16.92
C LEU A 84 13.04 14.03 -17.94
N GLU A 85 13.68 14.29 -19.05
CA GLU A 85 12.97 14.80 -20.23
C GLU A 85 11.86 13.80 -20.44
N ILE A 86 10.66 14.18 -19.97
CA ILE A 86 9.47 13.33 -20.04
C ILE A 86 9.28 13.12 -21.52
N PRO A 87 9.38 11.91 -22.06
CA PRO A 87 9.20 11.72 -23.48
C PRO A 87 7.78 12.20 -23.82
N GLU A 88 7.63 12.97 -24.88
CA GLU A 88 6.31 13.42 -25.32
C GLU A 88 5.40 12.22 -25.64
N LYS A 89 6.04 11.08 -25.96
CA LYS A 89 5.36 9.84 -26.34
C LYS A 89 6.08 8.61 -25.76
N LEU A 90 5.31 7.64 -25.30
CA LEU A 90 5.79 6.35 -24.85
C LEU A 90 4.96 5.24 -25.56
N GLY A 91 5.58 4.51 -26.47
CA GLY A 91 4.86 3.57 -27.34
C GLY A 91 3.77 4.27 -28.15
N GLU A 92 2.53 3.81 -28.03
CA GLU A 92 1.34 4.39 -28.68
C GLU A 92 0.64 5.49 -27.84
N PHE A 93 1.25 5.89 -26.69
CA PHE A 93 0.66 6.80 -25.74
C PHE A 93 1.35 8.17 -25.80
N ARG A 94 0.60 9.22 -26.09
CA ARG A 94 1.04 10.60 -25.99
C ARG A 94 0.80 11.11 -24.56
N LEU A 95 1.87 11.45 -23.85
CA LEU A 95 1.79 11.94 -22.47
C LEU A 95 1.20 13.36 -22.45
N VAL A 96 0.17 13.56 -21.63
CA VAL A 96 -0.54 14.84 -21.53
C VAL A 96 -0.09 15.60 -20.28
N ARG A 97 -0.17 14.99 -19.10
CA ARG A 97 0.26 15.57 -17.83
C ARG A 97 0.51 14.51 -16.78
N CYS A 98 1.32 14.84 -15.77
CA CYS A 98 1.49 13.99 -14.60
C CYS A 98 0.21 14.00 -13.74
N LEU A 99 -0.27 12.82 -13.35
CA LEU A 99 -1.37 12.62 -12.39
C LEU A 99 -0.86 12.45 -10.98
N GLY A 100 0.33 11.87 -10.83
CA GLY A 100 0.95 11.64 -9.53
C GLY A 100 2.28 10.93 -9.66
N SER A 101 3.12 11.09 -8.63
CA SER A 101 4.39 10.39 -8.49
C SER A 101 4.47 9.74 -7.12
N GLY A 102 5.10 8.57 -7.04
CA GLY A 102 5.30 7.83 -5.80
C GLY A 102 6.57 7.01 -5.84
N GLY A 103 6.88 6.33 -4.74
CA GLY A 103 8.10 5.55 -4.60
C GLY A 103 8.30 4.47 -5.68
N MET A 104 7.23 4.00 -6.33
CA MET A 104 7.30 2.93 -7.35
C MET A 104 7.31 3.45 -8.79
N GLY A 105 6.87 4.68 -9.02
CA GLY A 105 6.72 5.17 -10.38
C GLY A 105 5.95 6.46 -10.50
N VAL A 106 5.74 6.87 -11.73
CA VAL A 106 4.97 8.06 -12.08
C VAL A 106 3.76 7.66 -12.91
N VAL A 107 2.62 8.27 -12.62
CA VAL A 107 1.37 8.06 -13.35
C VAL A 107 1.09 9.30 -14.19
N TYR A 108 0.89 9.12 -15.48
CA TYR A 108 0.54 10.18 -16.43
C TYR A 108 -0.88 9.99 -16.95
N LEU A 109 -1.58 11.09 -17.14
CA LEU A 109 -2.67 11.13 -18.10
C LEU A 109 -2.06 11.05 -19.49
N ALA A 110 -2.48 10.07 -20.28
CA ALA A 110 -2.00 9.88 -21.64
C ALA A 110 -3.16 9.66 -22.61
N GLU A 111 -2.96 10.04 -23.85
CA GLU A 111 -3.89 9.76 -24.95
C GLU A 111 -3.36 8.55 -25.73
N GLN A 112 -4.11 7.46 -25.74
CA GLN A 112 -3.86 6.32 -26.61
C GLN A 112 -4.29 6.67 -28.04
N GLU A 113 -3.45 6.39 -29.04
CA GLU A 113 -3.74 6.75 -30.43
C GLU A 113 -4.79 5.81 -31.07
N ARG A 114 -4.73 4.51 -30.72
CA ARG A 114 -5.61 3.48 -31.28
C ARG A 114 -5.98 2.41 -30.24
N PRO A 115 -7.25 2.30 -29.79
CA PRO A 115 -8.35 3.25 -30.04
C PRO A 115 -8.09 4.60 -29.35
N ARG A 116 -8.61 5.69 -29.91
CA ARG A 116 -8.41 7.01 -29.32
C ARG A 116 -9.19 7.13 -28.00
N ARG A 117 -8.46 7.21 -26.89
CA ARG A 117 -9.02 7.36 -25.54
C ARG A 117 -7.97 7.92 -24.57
N LEU A 118 -8.46 8.52 -23.49
CA LEU A 118 -7.61 8.87 -22.35
C LEU A 118 -7.39 7.66 -21.45
N VAL A 119 -6.15 7.50 -20.98
CA VAL A 119 -5.72 6.43 -20.07
C VAL A 119 -4.85 6.99 -18.96
N ALA A 120 -4.81 6.30 -17.83
CA ALA A 120 -3.77 6.50 -16.83
C ALA A 120 -2.60 5.57 -17.19
N LEU A 121 -1.43 6.15 -17.48
CA LEU A 121 -0.21 5.41 -17.84
C LEU A 121 0.75 5.43 -16.67
N LYS A 122 0.98 4.28 -16.05
CA LYS A 122 1.94 4.14 -14.96
C LYS A 122 3.27 3.63 -15.48
N MET A 123 4.34 4.38 -15.23
CA MET A 123 5.71 4.01 -15.56
C MET A 123 6.47 3.66 -14.30
N LEU A 124 7.31 2.63 -14.36
CA LEU A 124 8.26 2.33 -13.29
C LEU A 124 9.45 3.28 -13.33
N LEU A 125 9.90 3.71 -12.15
CA LEU A 125 11.16 4.45 -12.05
C LEU A 125 12.35 3.54 -12.37
N PRO A 126 13.38 4.04 -13.08
CA PRO A 126 14.59 3.30 -13.39
C PRO A 126 15.24 2.65 -12.17
N ALA A 127 15.19 3.27 -10.99
CA ALA A 127 15.72 2.72 -9.75
C ALA A 127 15.17 1.34 -9.38
N HIS A 128 13.95 0.99 -9.79
CA HIS A 128 13.35 -0.32 -9.55
C HIS A 128 13.74 -1.38 -10.60
N LEU A 129 14.40 -0.98 -11.68
CA LEU A 129 14.78 -1.86 -12.78
C LEU A 129 16.18 -2.47 -12.64
N PHE A 130 16.93 -2.06 -11.60
CA PHE A 130 18.31 -2.53 -11.39
C PHE A 130 18.41 -3.94 -10.80
N PHE A 131 17.33 -4.46 -10.22
CA PHE A 131 17.34 -5.81 -9.68
C PHE A 131 17.18 -6.84 -10.81
N PRO A 132 17.95 -7.94 -10.80
CA PRO A 132 17.79 -9.03 -11.74
C PRO A 132 16.32 -9.49 -11.78
N HIS A 133 15.79 -9.70 -12.97
CA HIS A 133 14.41 -10.13 -13.22
C HIS A 133 13.31 -9.16 -12.72
N ALA A 134 13.62 -7.93 -12.29
CA ALA A 134 12.61 -6.98 -11.84
C ALA A 134 11.57 -6.67 -12.93
N ARG A 135 12.02 -6.53 -14.20
CA ARG A 135 11.15 -6.31 -15.37
C ARG A 135 10.22 -7.49 -15.63
N GLU A 136 10.75 -8.72 -15.56
CA GLU A 136 9.97 -9.94 -15.78
C GLU A 136 8.93 -10.12 -14.66
N ARG A 137 9.35 -9.90 -13.40
CA ARG A 137 8.41 -9.92 -12.25
C ARG A 137 7.31 -8.89 -12.42
N PHE A 138 7.66 -7.63 -12.73
CA PHE A 138 6.68 -6.57 -12.97
C PHE A 138 5.69 -6.97 -14.05
N ARG A 139 6.18 -7.38 -15.22
CA ARG A 139 5.33 -7.80 -16.33
C ARG A 139 4.39 -8.92 -15.92
N ARG A 140 4.91 -9.95 -15.22
CA ARG A 140 4.12 -11.09 -14.76
C ARG A 140 3.06 -10.67 -13.74
N GLU A 141 3.40 -9.83 -12.79
CA GLU A 141 2.44 -9.35 -11.78
C GLU A 141 1.35 -8.50 -12.42
N VAL A 142 1.71 -7.56 -13.31
CA VAL A 142 0.72 -6.75 -14.02
C VAL A 142 -0.17 -7.60 -14.93
N GLU A 143 0.38 -8.62 -15.61
CA GLU A 143 -0.40 -9.55 -16.44
C GLU A 143 -1.42 -10.36 -15.61
N ILE A 144 -1.10 -10.71 -14.36
CA ILE A 144 -2.03 -11.39 -13.45
C ILE A 144 -3.16 -10.44 -13.06
N VAL A 145 -2.84 -9.21 -12.68
CA VAL A 145 -3.83 -8.18 -12.31
C VAL A 145 -4.71 -7.80 -13.50
N ALA A 146 -4.16 -7.73 -14.71
CA ALA A 146 -4.89 -7.42 -15.94
C ALA A 146 -6.01 -8.44 -16.27
N ARG A 147 -5.96 -9.64 -15.68
CA ARG A 147 -7.03 -10.66 -15.84
C ARG A 147 -8.20 -10.44 -14.87
N LEU A 148 -8.07 -9.54 -13.92
CA LEU A 148 -9.16 -9.23 -13.00
C LEU A 148 -10.21 -8.38 -13.73
N ASN A 149 -11.44 -8.84 -13.70
CA ASN A 149 -12.58 -8.12 -14.25
C ASN A 149 -13.64 -7.97 -13.17
N HIS A 150 -13.73 -6.80 -12.58
CA HIS A 150 -14.66 -6.47 -11.50
C HIS A 150 -14.93 -4.96 -11.50
N PRO A 151 -16.18 -4.50 -11.28
CA PRO A 151 -16.50 -3.06 -11.31
C PRO A 151 -15.75 -2.23 -10.25
N GLY A 152 -15.34 -2.85 -9.14
CA GLY A 152 -14.53 -2.24 -8.08
C GLY A 152 -13.01 -2.36 -8.29
N ILE A 153 -12.53 -2.80 -9.45
CA ILE A 153 -11.10 -2.90 -9.80
C ILE A 153 -10.87 -2.15 -11.09
N VAL A 154 -9.90 -1.23 -11.09
CA VAL A 154 -9.54 -0.49 -12.31
C VAL A 154 -8.92 -1.44 -13.34
N PRO A 155 -9.50 -1.56 -14.54
CA PRO A 155 -8.99 -2.47 -15.55
C PRO A 155 -7.67 -1.97 -16.15
N ILE A 156 -6.72 -2.91 -16.31
CA ILE A 156 -5.48 -2.68 -17.05
C ILE A 156 -5.75 -3.04 -18.52
N TYR A 157 -5.44 -2.11 -19.42
CA TYR A 157 -5.67 -2.28 -20.84
C TYR A 157 -4.52 -2.91 -21.59
N THR A 158 -3.29 -2.50 -21.22
CA THR A 158 -2.08 -3.03 -21.88
C THR A 158 -0.87 -2.87 -20.97
N VAL A 159 0.11 -3.74 -21.21
CA VAL A 159 1.43 -3.72 -20.56
C VAL A 159 2.46 -3.63 -21.66
N GLY A 160 3.42 -2.75 -21.52
CA GLY A 160 4.46 -2.54 -22.53
C GLY A 160 5.79 -2.10 -21.95
N GLU A 161 6.75 -1.98 -22.84
CA GLU A 161 8.06 -1.39 -22.56
C GLU A 161 8.46 -0.56 -23.78
N ASP A 162 8.92 0.66 -23.55
CA ASP A 162 9.49 1.52 -24.59
C ASP A 162 10.69 2.27 -24.02
N GLN A 163 11.75 2.42 -24.81
CA GLN A 163 13.02 3.04 -24.41
C GLN A 163 13.61 2.45 -23.10
N GLY A 164 13.33 1.17 -22.83
CA GLY A 164 13.78 0.50 -21.61
C GLY A 164 12.96 0.85 -20.36
N LEU A 165 11.84 1.57 -20.51
CA LEU A 165 10.91 1.95 -19.44
C LEU A 165 9.67 1.05 -19.51
N PRO A 166 9.48 0.13 -18.56
CA PRO A 166 8.25 -0.63 -18.45
C PRO A 166 7.10 0.26 -18.01
N TYR A 167 5.94 0.05 -18.62
CA TYR A 167 4.71 0.76 -18.30
C TYR A 167 3.49 -0.15 -18.42
N PHE A 168 2.40 0.28 -17.83
CA PHE A 168 1.07 -0.24 -18.15
C PHE A 168 0.06 0.89 -18.24
N ALA A 169 -0.91 0.72 -19.13
CA ALA A 169 -2.02 1.62 -19.30
C ALA A 169 -3.28 1.02 -18.66
N MET A 170 -3.98 1.82 -17.91
CA MET A 170 -5.21 1.44 -17.21
C MET A 170 -6.31 2.48 -17.44
N GLU A 171 -7.54 2.16 -17.05
CA GLU A 171 -8.65 3.11 -17.10
C GLU A 171 -8.26 4.41 -16.37
N CYS A 172 -8.50 5.55 -17.03
CA CYS A 172 -8.44 6.84 -16.37
C CYS A 172 -9.78 7.05 -15.63
N VAL A 173 -9.76 6.80 -14.32
CA VAL A 173 -10.96 6.94 -13.48
C VAL A 173 -11.34 8.40 -13.35
N GLU A 174 -12.55 8.76 -13.76
CA GLU A 174 -13.14 10.08 -13.46
C GLU A 174 -13.60 10.11 -12.00
N GLY A 175 -12.64 10.26 -11.11
CA GLY A 175 -12.82 10.15 -9.67
C GLY A 175 -11.69 10.82 -8.91
N CYS A 176 -11.82 10.86 -7.59
CA CYS A 176 -10.75 11.28 -6.68
C CYS A 176 -10.42 10.16 -5.69
N SER A 177 -9.22 10.19 -5.14
CA SER A 177 -8.85 9.22 -4.10
C SER A 177 -9.54 9.51 -2.78
N LEU A 178 -9.82 8.47 -1.97
CA LEU A 178 -10.30 8.66 -0.60
C LEU A 178 -9.31 9.49 0.23
N ALA A 179 -8.01 9.46 -0.06
CA ALA A 179 -7.02 10.30 0.62
C ALA A 179 -7.25 11.79 0.37
N GLU A 180 -7.66 12.18 -0.83
CA GLU A 180 -8.02 13.57 -1.14
C GLU A 180 -9.30 13.99 -0.44
N VAL A 181 -10.30 13.11 -0.39
CA VAL A 181 -11.54 13.33 0.38
C VAL A 181 -11.25 13.51 1.86
N LEU A 182 -10.45 12.62 2.47
CA LEU A 182 -10.02 12.72 3.87
C LEU A 182 -9.25 14.02 4.14
N ARG A 183 -8.40 14.45 3.20
CA ARG A 183 -7.69 15.72 3.30
C ARG A 183 -8.65 16.91 3.28
N ALA A 184 -9.65 16.88 2.40
CA ALA A 184 -10.67 17.92 2.32
C ALA A 184 -11.61 17.95 3.54
N ALA A 185 -11.79 16.80 4.21
CA ALA A 185 -12.58 16.68 5.45
C ALA A 185 -11.78 17.02 6.72
N ARG A 186 -10.46 17.24 6.62
CA ARG A 186 -9.58 17.43 7.79
C ARG A 186 -10.06 18.59 8.66
N GLY A 187 -10.08 18.35 9.97
CA GLY A 187 -10.52 19.34 10.98
C GLY A 187 -12.01 19.40 11.22
N ARG A 188 -12.83 18.61 10.48
CA ARG A 188 -14.27 18.47 10.74
C ARG A 188 -14.53 17.37 11.78
N ASP A 189 -15.68 17.42 12.45
CA ASP A 189 -16.17 16.31 13.29
C ASP A 189 -16.98 15.34 12.40
N PRO A 190 -16.55 14.08 12.21
CA PRO A 190 -17.28 13.13 11.38
C PRO A 190 -18.68 12.78 11.94
N SER A 191 -18.94 13.03 13.23
CA SER A 191 -20.27 12.82 13.82
C SER A 191 -21.30 13.88 13.41
N GLU A 192 -20.85 15.00 12.87
CA GLU A 192 -21.68 16.10 12.37
C GLU A 192 -21.85 16.05 10.85
N LEU A 193 -21.09 15.16 10.17
CA LEU A 193 -21.13 15.00 8.74
C LEU A 193 -22.17 13.96 8.32
N SER A 194 -22.78 14.20 7.17
CA SER A 194 -23.70 13.29 6.48
C SER A 194 -23.03 12.63 5.26
N GLY A 195 -23.68 11.65 4.68
CA GLY A 195 -23.28 11.09 3.40
C GLY A 195 -23.35 12.12 2.26
N SER A 196 -24.29 13.07 2.32
CA SER A 196 -24.35 14.18 1.35
C SER A 196 -23.13 15.11 1.44
N ASP A 197 -22.56 15.31 2.65
CA ASP A 197 -21.30 16.05 2.80
C ASP A 197 -20.13 15.30 2.16
N LEU A 198 -20.10 13.96 2.29
CA LEU A 198 -19.11 13.14 1.60
C LEU A 198 -19.22 13.31 0.08
N ARG A 199 -20.44 13.24 -0.49
CA ARG A 199 -20.67 13.49 -1.92
C ARG A 199 -20.23 14.90 -2.33
N ALA A 200 -20.51 15.90 -1.51
CA ALA A 200 -20.11 17.28 -1.77
C ALA A 200 -18.59 17.43 -1.79
N LEU A 201 -17.88 16.77 -0.87
CA LEU A 201 -16.41 16.77 -0.85
C LEU A 201 -15.80 16.06 -2.08
N VAL A 202 -16.35 14.92 -2.49
CA VAL A 202 -15.94 14.24 -3.73
C VAL A 202 -16.06 15.19 -4.92
N ARG A 203 -17.22 15.84 -5.09
CA ARG A 203 -17.44 16.82 -6.16
C ARG A 203 -16.49 18.01 -6.08
N GLN A 204 -16.27 18.54 -4.88
CA GLN A 204 -15.33 19.65 -4.66
C GLN A 204 -13.92 19.31 -5.10
N VAL A 205 -13.43 18.12 -4.75
CA VAL A 205 -12.09 17.65 -5.16
C VAL A 205 -12.01 17.50 -6.69
N LEU A 206 -13.02 16.91 -7.31
CA LEU A 206 -13.09 16.75 -8.77
C LEU A 206 -13.07 18.10 -9.49
N HIS A 207 -13.87 19.05 -9.07
CA HIS A 207 -13.86 20.42 -9.66
C HIS A 207 -12.51 21.13 -9.48
N HIS A 208 -11.81 20.87 -8.35
CA HIS A 208 -10.48 21.43 -8.16
C HIS A 208 -9.47 20.85 -9.14
N GLN A 209 -9.48 19.53 -9.35
CA GLN A 209 -8.65 18.83 -10.30
C GLN A 209 -8.89 19.29 -11.75
N GLU A 210 -10.17 19.50 -12.15
CA GLU A 210 -10.54 20.02 -13.47
C GLU A 210 -9.99 21.45 -13.71
N ARG A 211 -10.09 22.30 -12.69
CA ARG A 211 -9.55 23.67 -12.77
C ARG A 211 -8.03 23.69 -12.88
N GLU A 212 -7.33 22.88 -12.11
CA GLU A 212 -5.88 22.75 -12.18
C GLU A 212 -5.42 22.19 -13.54
N ALA A 213 -6.22 21.31 -14.13
CA ALA A 213 -5.96 20.74 -15.45
C ALA A 213 -6.23 21.72 -16.61
N GLY A 214 -6.72 22.94 -16.35
CA GLY A 214 -7.13 23.90 -17.40
C GLY A 214 -8.34 23.40 -18.21
N MET A 215 -9.03 22.36 -17.77
CA MET A 215 -10.17 21.72 -18.41
C MET A 215 -11.50 22.23 -17.84
N ALA A 216 -11.56 23.50 -17.42
CA ALA A 216 -12.80 24.07 -16.88
C ALA A 216 -13.92 23.93 -17.93
N SER A 217 -14.62 22.83 -17.88
CA SER A 217 -15.82 22.60 -18.68
C SER A 217 -16.93 23.49 -18.15
N ALA A 218 -17.52 24.29 -19.05
CA ALA A 218 -18.76 25.00 -18.82
C ALA A 218 -20.00 24.07 -18.78
N ALA A 219 -19.79 22.81 -18.45
CA ALA A 219 -20.88 21.84 -18.34
C ALA A 219 -21.66 22.15 -17.04
N ALA A 220 -22.85 22.70 -17.23
CA ALA A 220 -23.88 22.78 -16.20
C ALA A 220 -24.10 21.39 -15.57
N PRO A 221 -24.46 21.32 -14.25
CA PRO A 221 -24.78 20.06 -13.61
C PRO A 221 -25.90 19.40 -14.41
N SER A 222 -25.62 18.20 -14.92
CA SER A 222 -26.62 17.37 -15.59
C SER A 222 -27.83 17.18 -14.66
N ALA A 223 -29.03 17.28 -15.21
CA ALA A 223 -30.26 17.08 -14.45
C ALA A 223 -30.27 15.72 -13.76
N PRO A 224 -30.72 15.64 -12.49
CA PRO A 224 -30.74 14.41 -11.73
C PRO A 224 -31.92 13.55 -12.18
N ASP A 225 -31.68 12.48 -12.98
CA ASP A 225 -32.73 11.46 -13.23
C ASP A 225 -32.18 10.19 -13.91
N GLY A 226 -30.88 9.95 -13.90
CA GLY A 226 -30.28 8.72 -14.43
C GLY A 226 -30.09 7.60 -13.40
N PRO A 227 -29.90 6.34 -13.82
CA PRO A 227 -29.63 5.22 -12.91
C PRO A 227 -28.38 5.44 -12.03
N ASP A 228 -27.42 6.21 -12.49
CA ASP A 228 -26.22 6.57 -11.73
C ASP A 228 -26.53 7.55 -10.59
N ASP A 229 -27.52 8.41 -10.71
CA ASP A 229 -27.96 9.29 -9.62
C ASP A 229 -28.72 8.53 -8.53
N VAL A 230 -29.48 7.49 -8.89
CA VAL A 230 -30.14 6.59 -7.93
C VAL A 230 -29.09 5.82 -7.13
N PHE A 231 -28.05 5.30 -7.77
CA PHE A 231 -26.96 4.62 -7.09
C PHE A 231 -26.19 5.58 -6.18
N ALA A 232 -25.83 6.76 -6.67
CA ALA A 232 -25.19 7.80 -5.87
C ALA A 232 -26.03 8.21 -4.66
N ALA A 233 -27.35 8.43 -4.83
CA ALA A 233 -28.27 8.76 -3.74
C ALA A 233 -28.26 7.67 -2.66
N ARG A 234 -28.21 6.40 -3.06
CA ARG A 234 -28.12 5.27 -2.14
C ARG A 234 -26.79 5.24 -1.40
N VAL A 235 -25.66 5.36 -2.11
CA VAL A 235 -24.31 5.28 -1.51
C VAL A 235 -24.10 6.41 -0.51
N PHE A 236 -24.46 7.62 -0.89
CA PHE A 236 -24.26 8.82 -0.08
C PHE A 236 -25.45 9.17 0.85
N SER A 237 -26.37 8.22 1.10
CA SER A 237 -27.45 8.44 2.07
C SER A 237 -27.01 8.21 3.52
N GLY A 238 -27.71 8.83 4.46
CA GLY A 238 -27.48 8.64 5.89
C GLY A 238 -26.32 9.46 6.44
N THR A 239 -25.67 8.95 7.47
CA THR A 239 -24.52 9.58 8.11
C THR A 239 -23.23 9.42 7.28
N TRP A 240 -22.21 10.21 7.62
CA TRP A 240 -20.85 10.02 7.11
C TRP A 240 -20.37 8.57 7.26
N ALA A 241 -20.63 7.98 8.44
CA ALA A 241 -20.24 6.60 8.72
C ALA A 241 -20.97 5.61 7.79
N ASP A 242 -22.28 5.77 7.57
CA ASP A 242 -23.06 4.89 6.67
C ASP A 242 -22.52 4.93 5.24
N ALA A 243 -22.22 6.12 4.73
CA ALA A 243 -21.65 6.28 3.39
C ALA A 243 -20.22 5.70 3.29
N SER A 244 -19.42 5.90 4.34
CA SER A 244 -18.07 5.33 4.42
C SER A 244 -18.11 3.80 4.41
N LEU A 245 -19.03 3.17 5.15
CA LEU A 245 -19.19 1.72 5.14
C LEU A 245 -19.57 1.22 3.74
N ARG A 246 -20.54 1.87 3.04
CA ARG A 246 -20.94 1.46 1.69
C ARG A 246 -19.81 1.56 0.67
N LEU A 247 -18.92 2.54 0.79
CA LEU A 247 -17.73 2.61 -0.06
C LEU A 247 -16.79 1.43 0.23
N LEU A 248 -16.56 1.10 1.51
CA LEU A 248 -15.67 -0.01 1.86
C LEU A 248 -16.28 -1.40 1.68
N GLU A 249 -17.61 -1.53 1.70
CA GLU A 249 -18.31 -2.74 1.24
C GLU A 249 -17.93 -3.06 -0.20
N GLN A 250 -17.96 -2.06 -1.11
CA GLN A 250 -17.54 -2.23 -2.52
C GLN A 250 -16.06 -2.61 -2.65
N VAL A 251 -15.19 -2.00 -1.84
CA VAL A 251 -13.75 -2.34 -1.81
C VAL A 251 -13.53 -3.76 -1.29
N GLY A 252 -14.28 -4.18 -0.26
CA GLY A 252 -14.24 -5.53 0.27
C GLY A 252 -14.65 -6.59 -0.76
N ASP A 253 -15.69 -6.32 -1.55
CA ASP A 253 -16.12 -7.18 -2.67
C ASP A 253 -15.05 -7.27 -3.76
N ALA A 254 -14.42 -6.14 -4.11
CA ALA A 254 -13.32 -6.11 -5.07
C ALA A 254 -12.11 -6.94 -4.60
N LEU A 255 -11.73 -6.81 -3.32
CA LEU A 255 -10.67 -7.63 -2.71
C LEU A 255 -11.04 -9.12 -2.71
N ALA A 256 -12.28 -9.47 -2.34
CA ALA A 256 -12.74 -10.84 -2.34
C ALA A 256 -12.66 -11.48 -3.75
N HIS A 257 -13.00 -10.71 -4.80
CA HIS A 257 -12.85 -11.13 -6.19
C HIS A 257 -11.40 -11.41 -6.58
N ALA A 258 -10.47 -10.53 -6.18
CA ALA A 258 -9.03 -10.69 -6.43
C ALA A 258 -8.47 -11.91 -5.65
N HIS A 259 -8.81 -12.03 -4.36
CA HIS A 259 -8.37 -13.12 -3.49
C HIS A 259 -8.81 -14.49 -3.99
N ALA A 260 -10.03 -14.61 -4.52
CA ALA A 260 -10.52 -15.84 -5.13
C ALA A 260 -9.69 -16.28 -6.37
N ARG A 261 -8.90 -15.36 -6.94
CA ARG A 261 -7.97 -15.61 -8.07
C ARG A 261 -6.50 -15.67 -7.65
N GLY A 262 -6.23 -15.72 -6.34
CA GLY A 262 -4.88 -15.79 -5.78
C GLY A 262 -4.12 -14.47 -5.83
N VAL A 263 -4.80 -13.33 -6.04
CA VAL A 263 -4.18 -12.00 -6.12
C VAL A 263 -4.41 -11.23 -4.82
N LEU A 264 -3.32 -10.84 -4.16
CA LEU A 264 -3.34 -9.97 -3.00
C LEU A 264 -3.06 -8.51 -3.43
N HIS A 265 -3.71 -7.56 -2.77
CA HIS A 265 -3.45 -6.13 -3.02
C HIS A 265 -2.20 -5.62 -2.31
N ARG A 266 -2.00 -5.98 -1.05
CA ARG A 266 -0.84 -5.68 -0.18
C ARG A 266 -0.56 -4.22 0.13
N ASP A 267 -1.27 -3.28 -0.49
CA ASP A 267 -1.13 -1.83 -0.28
C ASP A 267 -2.50 -1.14 -0.29
N VAL A 268 -3.49 -1.73 0.40
CA VAL A 268 -4.83 -1.12 0.57
C VAL A 268 -4.69 0.10 1.47
N LYS A 269 -5.09 1.26 0.95
CA LYS A 269 -5.04 2.55 1.67
C LYS A 269 -5.92 3.59 0.96
N PRO A 270 -6.28 4.69 1.61
CA PRO A 270 -7.15 5.70 1.01
C PRO A 270 -6.68 6.26 -0.34
N SER A 271 -5.36 6.37 -0.57
CA SER A 271 -4.84 6.85 -1.86
C SER A 271 -5.00 5.85 -3.01
N ASN A 272 -5.22 4.57 -2.71
CA ASN A 272 -5.40 3.51 -3.68
C ASN A 272 -6.88 3.11 -3.86
N VAL A 273 -7.80 3.88 -3.27
CA VAL A 273 -9.25 3.74 -3.46
C VAL A 273 -9.76 5.00 -4.16
N MET A 274 -10.14 4.87 -5.41
CA MET A 274 -10.77 5.94 -6.20
C MET A 274 -12.27 5.95 -5.97
N VAL A 275 -12.86 7.13 -5.80
CA VAL A 275 -14.31 7.32 -5.64
C VAL A 275 -14.81 8.25 -6.74
N ARG A 276 -15.81 7.79 -7.49
CA ARG A 276 -16.48 8.55 -8.55
C ARG A 276 -17.62 9.38 -7.99
N ALA A 277 -18.06 10.39 -8.74
CA ALA A 277 -19.20 11.23 -8.34
C ALA A 277 -20.52 10.45 -8.19
N ASP A 278 -20.64 9.31 -8.87
CA ASP A 278 -21.77 8.38 -8.77
C ASP A 278 -21.70 7.44 -7.55
N GLY A 279 -20.62 7.49 -6.74
CA GLY A 279 -20.44 6.68 -5.54
C GLY A 279 -19.81 5.31 -5.78
N ARG A 280 -19.38 5.00 -6.99
CA ARG A 280 -18.58 3.79 -7.24
C ARG A 280 -17.18 3.95 -6.65
N ALA A 281 -16.73 2.95 -5.90
CA ALA A 281 -15.39 2.85 -5.37
C ALA A 281 -14.59 1.82 -6.17
N GLN A 282 -13.37 2.18 -6.58
CA GLN A 282 -12.49 1.32 -7.38
C GLN A 282 -11.09 1.26 -6.79
N LEU A 283 -10.53 0.06 -6.70
CA LEU A 283 -9.15 -0.17 -6.31
C LEU A 283 -8.20 0.05 -7.49
N VAL A 284 -7.11 0.77 -7.21
CA VAL A 284 -5.96 0.97 -8.11
C VAL A 284 -4.71 0.36 -7.49
N ASP A 285 -3.68 0.12 -8.30
CA ASP A 285 -2.33 -0.24 -7.84
C ASP A 285 -2.22 -1.56 -7.06
N PHE A 286 -2.85 -2.62 -7.57
CA PHE A 286 -2.66 -3.97 -7.03
C PHE A 286 -1.20 -4.43 -7.04
N GLY A 287 -0.74 -4.95 -5.91
CA GLY A 287 0.35 -5.92 -5.79
C GLY A 287 1.75 -5.55 -6.24
N LEU A 288 1.95 -4.39 -6.88
CA LEU A 288 3.26 -3.99 -7.42
C LEU A 288 4.33 -3.74 -6.34
N ALA A 289 3.96 -3.78 -5.07
CA ALA A 289 4.87 -3.61 -3.93
C ALA A 289 5.87 -4.78 -3.77
N GLN A 290 5.62 -5.94 -4.36
CA GLN A 290 6.49 -7.12 -4.25
C GLN A 290 7.74 -7.06 -5.15
N LEU A 291 7.85 -6.08 -6.04
CA LEU A 291 9.04 -5.90 -6.90
C LEU A 291 10.33 -5.66 -6.10
N GLN A 292 10.23 -5.37 -4.81
CA GLN A 292 11.35 -5.07 -3.93
C GLN A 292 11.93 -6.29 -3.16
N GLY A 293 11.75 -7.52 -3.63
CA GLY A 293 12.36 -8.70 -3.00
C GLY A 293 11.85 -8.96 -1.58
N SER A 294 11.35 -10.16 -1.33
CA SER A 294 10.58 -10.60 -0.16
C SER A 294 11.29 -10.52 1.21
N SER A 295 12.49 -9.99 1.34
CA SER A 295 13.26 -10.15 2.59
C SER A 295 13.56 -8.90 3.40
N LYS A 296 13.29 -7.66 2.91
CA LYS A 296 13.60 -6.44 3.70
C LYS A 296 12.71 -5.23 3.38
N ILE A 297 11.38 -5.35 3.55
CA ILE A 297 10.43 -4.21 3.44
C ILE A 297 10.74 -3.10 4.48
N THR A 298 11.55 -3.38 5.49
CA THR A 298 11.78 -2.51 6.63
C THR A 298 12.87 -1.46 6.47
N ARG A 299 13.72 -1.50 5.42
CA ARG A 299 14.92 -0.63 5.46
C ARG A 299 14.98 0.54 4.49
N SER A 300 14.46 0.56 3.28
CA SER A 300 14.74 1.72 2.40
C SER A 300 13.73 2.05 1.29
N GLY A 301 12.61 1.36 1.14
CA GLY A 301 11.77 1.54 -0.05
C GLY A 301 10.26 1.68 0.17
N ALA A 302 9.76 1.51 1.38
CA ALA A 302 8.34 1.73 1.63
C ALA A 302 8.02 3.22 1.52
N ASN A 303 7.12 3.56 0.58
CA ASN A 303 6.56 4.91 0.47
C ASN A 303 6.11 5.39 1.87
N PRO A 304 6.60 6.54 2.36
CA PRO A 304 6.26 7.04 3.71
C PRO A 304 4.77 7.06 4.00
N GLY A 305 3.92 7.17 2.97
CA GLY A 305 2.47 7.16 3.10
C GLY A 305 1.82 5.78 3.31
N SER A 306 2.52 4.66 3.08
CA SER A 306 1.94 3.30 3.21
C SER A 306 2.09 2.71 4.60
N LEU A 307 3.12 3.11 5.35
CA LEU A 307 3.45 2.51 6.65
C LEU A 307 2.26 2.42 7.62
N PRO A 308 1.41 3.46 7.82
CA PRO A 308 0.30 3.39 8.76
C PRO A 308 -0.76 2.32 8.45
N TYR A 309 -0.80 1.80 7.21
CA TYR A 309 -1.77 0.79 6.75
C TYR A 309 -1.18 -0.61 6.65
N MET A 310 0.13 -0.78 6.84
CA MET A 310 0.78 -2.08 6.77
C MET A 310 0.35 -2.97 7.91
N ALA A 311 0.08 -4.24 7.59
CA ALA A 311 -0.22 -5.24 8.59
C ALA A 311 1.06 -5.65 9.36
N PRO A 312 0.94 -6.09 10.63
CA PRO A 312 2.09 -6.51 11.45
C PRO A 312 3.00 -7.53 10.77
N GLU A 313 2.45 -8.50 10.03
CA GLU A 313 3.20 -9.52 9.29
C GLU A 313 3.96 -8.97 8.08
N GLN A 314 3.59 -7.79 7.57
CA GLN A 314 4.37 -7.10 6.54
C GLN A 314 5.60 -6.39 7.11
N LEU A 315 5.56 -6.05 8.41
CA LEU A 315 6.66 -5.39 9.12
C LEU A 315 7.61 -6.38 9.80
N ASP A 316 7.09 -7.56 10.18
CA ASP A 316 7.82 -8.57 10.92
C ASP A 316 7.52 -9.96 10.34
N ALA A 317 8.44 -10.46 9.52
CA ALA A 317 8.34 -11.76 8.85
C ALA A 317 8.23 -12.95 9.82
N THR A 318 8.58 -12.78 11.10
CA THR A 318 8.42 -13.85 12.11
C THR A 318 6.95 -14.10 12.47
N ARG A 319 6.05 -13.20 12.09
CA ARG A 319 4.59 -13.33 12.30
C ARG A 319 3.86 -14.10 11.19
N GLY A 320 4.58 -14.58 10.20
CA GLY A 320 4.05 -15.33 9.07
C GLY A 320 4.11 -14.56 7.76
N GLU A 321 3.76 -15.25 6.67
CA GLU A 321 3.69 -14.63 5.35
C GLU A 321 2.37 -13.86 5.16
N PRO A 322 2.39 -12.71 4.42
CA PRO A 322 1.20 -11.99 4.05
C PRO A 322 0.21 -12.86 3.26
N ASP A 323 -1.04 -12.90 3.71
CA ASP A 323 -2.16 -13.59 3.05
C ASP A 323 -3.36 -12.63 2.84
N VAL A 324 -4.52 -13.16 2.49
CA VAL A 324 -5.75 -12.37 2.27
C VAL A 324 -6.14 -11.52 3.48
N ARG A 325 -5.75 -11.92 4.69
CA ARG A 325 -6.02 -11.20 5.95
C ARG A 325 -5.14 -9.96 6.13
N THR A 326 -4.04 -9.87 5.39
CA THR A 326 -3.22 -8.66 5.29
C THR A 326 -4.03 -7.52 4.67
N ASP A 327 -4.75 -7.78 3.57
CA ASP A 327 -5.62 -6.79 2.93
C ASP A 327 -6.84 -6.45 3.80
N VAL A 328 -7.38 -7.43 4.55
CA VAL A 328 -8.46 -7.18 5.52
C VAL A 328 -8.01 -6.21 6.62
N TYR A 329 -6.78 -6.37 7.13
CA TYR A 329 -6.22 -5.45 8.11
C TYR A 329 -6.11 -4.03 7.56
N ALA A 330 -5.53 -3.88 6.39
CA ALA A 330 -5.34 -2.58 5.74
C ALA A 330 -6.69 -1.89 5.41
N LEU A 331 -7.72 -2.69 5.01
CA LEU A 331 -9.09 -2.20 4.83
C LEU A 331 -9.70 -1.76 6.16
N GLY A 332 -9.44 -2.47 7.26
CA GLY A 332 -9.84 -2.09 8.62
C GLY A 332 -9.21 -0.77 9.07
N VAL A 333 -7.91 -0.56 8.80
CA VAL A 333 -7.21 0.71 9.08
C VAL A 333 -7.79 1.85 8.24
N THR A 334 -8.11 1.59 6.96
CA THR A 334 -8.76 2.56 6.08
C THR A 334 -10.15 2.94 6.62
N LEU A 335 -10.93 1.96 7.11
CA LEU A 335 -12.21 2.21 7.77
C LEU A 335 -12.06 3.07 9.03
N TYR A 336 -11.09 2.74 9.87
CA TYR A 336 -10.82 3.53 11.08
C TYR A 336 -10.58 5.01 10.74
N GLU A 337 -9.76 5.27 9.73
CA GLU A 337 -9.45 6.63 9.32
C GLU A 337 -10.66 7.37 8.75
N LEU A 338 -11.50 6.71 7.94
CA LEU A 338 -12.75 7.28 7.44
C LEU A 338 -13.71 7.62 8.58
N LEU A 339 -13.85 6.74 9.57
CA LEU A 339 -14.77 6.95 10.70
C LEU A 339 -14.30 7.99 11.71
N THR A 340 -12.99 8.26 11.78
CA THR A 340 -12.42 9.18 12.78
C THR A 340 -11.82 10.45 12.18
N LEU A 341 -11.59 10.49 10.86
CA LEU A 341 -10.80 11.49 10.16
C LEU A 341 -9.37 11.65 10.75
N ARG A 342 -8.85 10.59 11.37
CA ARG A 342 -7.54 10.51 12.01
C ARG A 342 -6.87 9.19 11.68
N SER A 343 -5.56 9.22 11.45
CA SER A 343 -4.77 7.99 11.32
C SER A 343 -4.83 7.15 12.59
N ALA A 344 -4.92 5.82 12.45
CA ALA A 344 -4.93 4.89 13.58
C ALA A 344 -3.58 4.84 14.32
N PHE A 345 -2.47 5.03 13.57
CA PHE A 345 -1.10 4.81 14.05
C PHE A 345 -0.17 6.01 13.84
N ASP A 346 -0.73 7.24 13.81
CA ASP A 346 0.08 8.45 13.66
C ASP A 346 1.09 8.61 14.80
N ALA A 347 2.37 8.80 14.48
CA ALA A 347 3.46 8.97 15.41
C ALA A 347 4.57 9.84 14.81
N PRO A 348 5.44 10.47 15.66
CA PRO A 348 6.49 11.38 15.20
C PRO A 348 7.57 10.74 14.32
N SER A 349 7.82 9.42 14.46
CA SER A 349 8.82 8.70 13.66
C SER A 349 8.25 7.42 13.07
N ARG A 350 8.91 6.92 12.00
CA ARG A 350 8.57 5.65 11.35
C ARG A 350 8.69 4.47 12.32
N GLU A 351 9.74 4.44 13.13
CA GLU A 351 10.01 3.38 14.12
C GLU A 351 8.90 3.33 15.16
N THR A 352 8.45 4.50 15.62
CA THR A 352 7.35 4.59 16.59
C THR A 352 6.04 4.15 15.95
N THR A 353 5.77 4.53 14.68
CA THR A 353 4.59 4.07 13.94
C THR A 353 4.63 2.56 13.76
N ALA A 354 5.75 1.98 13.31
CA ALA A 354 5.91 0.54 13.15
C ALA A 354 5.69 -0.21 14.48
N ARG A 355 6.28 0.29 15.58
CA ARG A 355 6.07 -0.30 16.91
C ARG A 355 4.60 -0.27 17.32
N ARG A 356 3.88 0.86 17.12
CA ARG A 356 2.45 0.95 17.43
C ARG A 356 1.62 -0.04 16.63
N ILE A 357 1.96 -0.28 15.37
CA ILE A 357 1.31 -1.28 14.51
C ILE A 357 1.56 -2.69 15.09
N LEU A 358 2.82 -3.03 15.37
CA LEU A 358 3.20 -4.34 15.92
C LEU A 358 2.54 -4.63 17.28
N ASP A 359 2.37 -3.61 18.11
CA ASP A 359 1.73 -3.68 19.42
C ASP A 359 0.18 -3.62 19.33
N GLY A 360 -0.39 -3.31 18.13
CA GLY A 360 -1.82 -3.07 17.96
C GLY A 360 -2.31 -1.88 18.76
N ASP A 361 -1.50 -0.81 18.85
CA ASP A 361 -1.77 0.36 19.69
C ASP A 361 -2.56 1.44 18.95
N ALA A 362 -3.68 1.05 18.35
CA ALA A 362 -4.68 1.99 17.87
C ALA A 362 -5.60 2.42 19.03
N ALA A 363 -5.97 3.70 19.05
CA ALA A 363 -6.97 4.17 20.01
C ALA A 363 -8.32 3.46 19.73
N PRO A 364 -9.03 2.95 20.74
CA PRO A 364 -10.33 2.35 20.52
C PRO A 364 -11.28 3.32 19.81
N LEU A 365 -11.94 2.87 18.73
CA LEU A 365 -12.74 3.71 17.85
C LEU A 365 -13.78 4.54 18.64
N ARG A 366 -14.48 3.94 19.62
CA ARG A 366 -15.48 4.64 20.45
C ARG A 366 -14.88 5.57 21.52
N LYS A 367 -13.58 5.56 21.75
CA LYS A 367 -12.92 6.62 22.52
C LYS A 367 -12.71 7.88 21.70
N VAL A 368 -12.48 7.71 20.38
CA VAL A 368 -12.30 8.82 19.44
C VAL A 368 -13.65 9.35 18.95
N GLN A 369 -14.59 8.43 18.67
CA GLN A 369 -15.95 8.72 18.19
C GLN A 369 -17.00 8.00 19.06
N PRO A 370 -17.41 8.58 20.21
CA PRO A 370 -18.32 7.92 21.16
C PRO A 370 -19.72 7.65 20.60
N ARG A 371 -20.15 8.44 19.60
CA ARG A 371 -21.50 8.34 18.98
C ARG A 371 -21.63 7.18 18.00
N LEU A 372 -20.52 6.57 17.55
CA LEU A 372 -20.57 5.45 16.62
C LEU A 372 -21.24 4.22 17.23
N PRO A 373 -22.04 3.47 16.44
CA PRO A 373 -22.61 2.20 16.85
C PRO A 373 -21.53 1.22 17.32
N ARG A 374 -21.87 0.37 18.29
CA ARG A 374 -20.92 -0.62 18.83
C ARG A 374 -20.43 -1.58 17.76
N ASP A 375 -21.30 -1.98 16.85
CA ASP A 375 -21.00 -2.97 15.82
C ASP A 375 -19.98 -2.44 14.81
N PHE A 376 -20.02 -1.15 14.45
CA PHE A 376 -18.97 -0.53 13.61
C PHE A 376 -17.60 -0.62 14.29
N ALA A 377 -17.56 -0.32 15.59
CA ALA A 377 -16.32 -0.39 16.35
C ALA A 377 -15.82 -1.83 16.52
N THR A 378 -16.72 -2.80 16.68
CA THR A 378 -16.39 -4.22 16.84
C THR A 378 -15.84 -4.78 15.52
N ALA A 379 -16.51 -4.53 14.40
CA ALA A 379 -16.06 -4.97 13.08
C ALA A 379 -14.69 -4.37 12.73
N CYS A 380 -14.52 -3.07 12.93
CA CYS A 380 -13.24 -2.39 12.70
C CYS A 380 -12.12 -2.98 13.58
N ALA A 381 -12.38 -3.20 14.87
CA ALA A 381 -11.39 -3.74 15.81
C ALA A 381 -10.99 -5.18 15.47
N GLN A 382 -11.92 -6.02 14.99
CA GLN A 382 -11.61 -7.38 14.55
C GLN A 382 -10.77 -7.36 13.27
N ALA A 383 -11.10 -6.53 12.28
CA ALA A 383 -10.29 -6.41 11.06
C ALA A 383 -8.86 -5.96 11.38
N MET A 384 -8.68 -5.06 12.34
CA MET A 384 -7.40 -4.50 12.78
C MET A 384 -6.69 -5.33 13.89
N ASP A 385 -7.11 -6.57 14.18
CA ASP A 385 -6.40 -7.38 15.19
C ASP A 385 -4.95 -7.64 14.71
N PRO A 386 -3.93 -7.43 15.57
CA PRO A 386 -2.53 -7.70 15.22
C PRO A 386 -2.28 -9.16 14.83
N GLU A 387 -3.07 -10.09 15.37
CA GLU A 387 -2.96 -11.52 15.11
C GLU A 387 -3.84 -11.90 13.89
N PRO A 388 -3.27 -12.34 12.75
CA PRO A 388 -4.04 -12.66 11.55
C PRO A 388 -5.16 -13.68 11.77
N ALA A 389 -4.93 -14.67 12.65
CA ALA A 389 -5.92 -15.72 12.95
C ALA A 389 -7.19 -15.20 13.64
N ARG A 390 -7.16 -13.97 14.17
CA ARG A 390 -8.30 -13.33 14.85
C ARG A 390 -9.06 -12.36 13.98
N ARG A 391 -8.51 -12.00 12.82
CA ARG A 391 -9.19 -11.17 11.83
C ARG A 391 -10.31 -11.94 11.16
N TYR A 392 -11.06 -11.29 10.29
CA TYR A 392 -11.92 -11.98 9.35
C TYR A 392 -11.07 -12.85 8.42
N ALA A 393 -11.57 -14.06 8.12
CA ALA A 393 -10.85 -14.96 7.24
C ALA A 393 -10.79 -14.47 5.80
N THR A 394 -11.79 -13.67 5.37
CA THR A 394 -11.89 -13.12 4.02
C THR A 394 -12.39 -11.68 4.03
N ALA A 395 -12.07 -10.93 2.98
CA ALA A 395 -12.60 -9.58 2.75
C ALA A 395 -14.13 -9.59 2.58
N ALA A 396 -14.69 -10.66 1.99
CA ALA A 396 -16.14 -10.83 1.84
C ALA A 396 -16.85 -10.98 3.20
N GLU A 397 -16.25 -11.65 4.19
CA GLU A 397 -16.81 -11.72 5.55
C GLU A 397 -16.84 -10.35 6.21
N PHE A 398 -15.76 -9.59 6.05
CA PHE A 398 -15.69 -8.23 6.58
C PHE A 398 -16.74 -7.31 5.91
N ALA A 399 -16.85 -7.33 4.59
CA ALA A 399 -17.85 -6.55 3.85
C ALA A 399 -19.28 -6.87 4.29
N ARG A 400 -19.62 -8.15 4.50
CA ARG A 400 -20.93 -8.58 5.00
C ARG A 400 -21.23 -8.07 6.42
N ASP A 401 -20.24 -8.03 7.28
CA ASP A 401 -20.40 -7.48 8.63
C ASP A 401 -20.55 -5.96 8.61
N LEU A 402 -19.89 -5.26 7.68
CA LEU A 402 -20.10 -3.81 7.48
C LEU A 402 -21.55 -3.53 7.03
N GLU A 403 -22.05 -4.30 6.06
CA GLU A 403 -23.43 -4.21 5.62
C GLU A 403 -24.42 -4.51 6.75
N ALA A 404 -24.22 -5.62 7.48
CA ALA A 404 -25.06 -6.01 8.61
C ALA A 404 -25.08 -4.95 9.71
N ALA A 405 -23.92 -4.40 10.07
CA ALA A 405 -23.80 -3.35 11.08
C ALA A 405 -24.57 -2.09 10.67
N ARG A 406 -24.46 -1.67 9.41
CA ARG A 406 -25.15 -0.51 8.86
C ARG A 406 -26.67 -0.69 8.84
N GLU A 407 -27.14 -1.91 8.60
CA GLU A 407 -28.58 -2.26 8.57
C GLU A 407 -29.14 -2.61 9.97
N GLY A 408 -28.32 -2.55 11.01
CA GLY A 408 -28.74 -2.93 12.37
C GLY A 408 -28.99 -4.43 12.52
N ARG A 409 -28.47 -5.24 11.60
CA ARG A 409 -28.51 -6.72 11.68
C ARG A 409 -27.35 -7.22 12.55
N PRO A 410 -27.50 -8.38 13.21
CA PRO A 410 -26.40 -9.00 13.98
C PRO A 410 -25.17 -9.23 13.12
N ILE A 411 -23.99 -8.83 13.63
CA ILE A 411 -22.69 -9.07 12.98
C ILE A 411 -22.07 -10.38 13.50
N ALA A 412 -21.21 -11.00 12.67
CA ALA A 412 -20.44 -12.18 13.07
C ALA A 412 -19.27 -11.83 14.00
N ALA A 413 -18.75 -10.62 13.89
CA ALA A 413 -17.68 -10.10 14.74
C ALA A 413 -18.04 -10.16 16.22
N ARG A 414 -17.05 -10.51 17.04
CA ARG A 414 -17.20 -10.53 18.50
C ARG A 414 -16.27 -9.51 19.13
N PRO A 415 -16.73 -8.77 20.15
CA PRO A 415 -15.85 -7.88 20.88
C PRO A 415 -14.68 -8.67 21.48
N PRO A 416 -13.47 -8.09 21.52
CA PRO A 416 -12.31 -8.73 22.09
C PRO A 416 -12.61 -9.15 23.55
N SER A 417 -12.26 -10.38 23.93
CA SER A 417 -12.50 -10.87 25.28
C SER A 417 -11.82 -10.00 26.32
N LEU A 418 -12.43 -9.83 27.50
CA LEU A 418 -11.86 -9.03 28.60
C LEU A 418 -10.46 -9.53 28.99
N VAL A 419 -10.26 -10.84 29.00
CA VAL A 419 -8.95 -11.47 29.29
C VAL A 419 -7.91 -11.02 28.27
N HIS A 420 -8.26 -10.98 27.00
CA HIS A 420 -7.34 -10.56 25.92
C HIS A 420 -7.06 -9.05 25.96
N SER A 421 -8.05 -8.24 26.29
CA SER A 421 -7.85 -6.79 26.44
C SER A 421 -6.97 -6.47 27.66
N LEU A 422 -7.13 -7.19 28.76
CA LEU A 422 -6.28 -7.08 29.95
C LEU A 422 -4.84 -7.57 29.68
N TRP A 423 -4.69 -8.67 28.95
CA TRP A 423 -3.36 -9.18 28.57
C TRP A 423 -2.61 -8.21 27.63
N ARG A 424 -3.30 -7.61 26.67
CA ARG A 424 -2.74 -6.53 25.84
C ARG A 424 -2.33 -5.31 26.68
N GLN A 425 -3.16 -4.93 27.64
CA GLN A 425 -2.88 -3.81 28.54
C GLN A 425 -1.69 -4.12 29.47
N ALA A 426 -1.57 -5.34 29.95
CA ALA A 426 -0.43 -5.80 30.75
C ALA A 426 0.89 -5.76 29.95
N ARG A 427 0.88 -6.19 28.68
CA ARG A 427 2.05 -6.10 27.80
C ARG A 427 2.45 -4.65 27.45
N ARG A 428 1.46 -3.75 27.34
CA ARG A 428 1.71 -2.32 27.05
C ARG A 428 2.32 -1.55 28.23
N HIS A 429 1.99 -1.95 29.45
CA HIS A 429 2.42 -1.27 30.67
C HIS A 429 2.91 -2.26 31.74
N PRO A 430 4.06 -2.94 31.50
CA PRO A 430 4.53 -3.98 32.41
C PRO A 430 4.76 -3.47 33.84
N VAL A 431 5.17 -2.21 34.00
CA VAL A 431 5.43 -1.59 35.31
C VAL A 431 4.13 -1.27 36.07
N ARG A 432 3.02 -0.96 35.39
CA ARG A 432 1.73 -0.68 36.05
C ARG A 432 0.98 -1.94 36.44
N THR A 433 1.24 -3.05 35.80
CA THR A 433 0.57 -4.33 36.05
C THR A 433 1.23 -5.10 37.19
N ALA A 434 2.50 -4.80 37.52
CA ALA A 434 3.21 -5.41 38.65
C ALA A 434 2.87 -4.75 40.01
N VAL A 435 2.11 -3.64 40.01
CA VAL A 435 1.74 -2.86 41.22
C VAL A 435 0.24 -3.00 41.56
N ALA A 436 -0.55 -3.66 40.72
CA ALA A 436 -1.97 -3.94 40.93
C ALA A 436 -2.19 -5.43 41.24
#